data_001fe53640e38962ce297544ebcce67b
#
_entry.id   001fe53640e38962ce297544ebcce67b
#
_cell.length_a   1.000
_cell.length_b   1.000
_cell.length_c   1.000
_cell.angle_alpha   90.00
_cell.angle_beta   90.00
_cell.angle_gamma   90.00
#
_symmetry.space_group_name_H-M   'P 1'
#
loop_
_entity.id
_entity.type
_entity.pdbx_description
1 polymer ?
#
loop_
_entity_poly.entity_id
_entity_poly.type
_entity_poly.pdbx_seq_one_letter_code
_entity_poly.pdbx_strand_id
1 'polypeptide(L)'
;MKDKEQKTIVEKLLDKNKIEHKSYSYPNDQAYDGVTVAGFIGMPAEQVFKTLVTTGTKGVCVFVIPVGRELDLKKAAKASGQKSVEMLKQKDLLPTTGYVHGGCSPIGMKKLFPTYIDDSCADFDSIVFSAGRIGRQVQLSIDDVVKLTKAQLAPITKDE
;
A
#
# COMPACT_ATOMS: atom_id res chain seq x y z
N MET A 1 20.44 -19.96 -2.64
CA MET A 1 19.93 -19.12 -1.75
C MET A 1 18.46 -19.06 -1.71
N LYS A 2 17.93 -18.64 -0.70
CA LYS A 2 16.53 -18.72 -0.51
C LYS A 2 15.85 -17.45 -0.92
N ASP A 3 14.66 -17.58 -1.43
CA ASP A 3 13.85 -16.42 -1.78
C ASP A 3 13.68 -15.50 -0.58
N LYS A 4 13.56 -16.07 0.60
CA LYS A 4 13.36 -15.27 1.80
C LYS A 4 14.55 -14.38 2.12
N GLU A 5 15.70 -14.68 1.54
CA GLU A 5 16.90 -13.87 1.76
C GLU A 5 17.08 -12.81 0.69
N GLN A 6 16.27 -12.86 -0.34
CA GLN A 6 16.33 -11.83 -1.37
C GLN A 6 15.42 -10.68 -1.01
N LYS A 7 16.02 -9.52 -0.87
CA LYS A 7 15.26 -8.32 -0.54
C LYS A 7 14.50 -7.83 -1.76
N THR A 8 13.31 -7.30 -1.51
CA THR A 8 12.52 -6.67 -2.55
C THR A 8 13.08 -5.30 -2.85
N ILE A 9 12.59 -4.68 -3.92
CA ILE A 9 12.97 -3.33 -4.28
C ILE A 9 12.62 -2.35 -3.14
N VAL A 10 11.48 -2.56 -2.48
CA VAL A 10 11.06 -1.72 -1.35
C VAL A 10 12.04 -1.87 -0.19
N GLU A 11 12.38 -3.12 0.16
CA GLU A 11 13.32 -3.36 1.25
C GLU A 11 14.69 -2.74 0.98
N LYS A 12 15.14 -2.81 -0.27
CA LYS A 12 16.41 -2.20 -0.65
C LYS A 12 16.35 -0.67 -0.55
N LEU A 13 15.22 -0.08 -0.93
CA LEU A 13 15.02 1.37 -0.78
C LEU A 13 15.05 1.78 0.67
N LEU A 14 14.41 1.02 1.55
CA LEU A 14 14.40 1.32 2.98
C LEU A 14 15.81 1.25 3.56
N ASP A 15 16.58 0.22 3.18
CA ASP A 15 17.95 0.09 3.63
C ASP A 15 18.82 1.23 3.13
N LYS A 16 18.68 1.59 1.85
CA LYS A 16 19.47 2.66 1.25
C LYS A 16 19.22 4.00 1.94
N ASN A 17 18.00 4.24 2.36
CA ASN A 17 17.63 5.48 3.04
C ASN A 17 17.76 5.38 4.56
N LYS A 18 18.29 4.26 5.06
CA LYS A 18 18.51 4.01 6.49
C LYS A 18 17.24 4.13 7.30
N ILE A 19 16.15 3.60 6.76
CA ILE A 19 14.86 3.62 7.41
C ILE A 19 14.64 2.31 8.16
N GLU A 20 14.41 2.42 9.46
CA GLU A 20 14.15 1.25 10.31
C GLU A 20 12.84 0.61 9.92
N HIS A 21 12.82 -0.72 9.79
CA HIS A 21 11.64 -1.45 9.39
C HIS A 21 11.74 -2.91 9.82
N LYS A 22 10.58 -3.58 9.84
CA LYS A 22 10.51 -5.02 10.00
C LYS A 22 10.00 -5.62 8.71
N SER A 23 10.44 -6.83 8.40
CA SER A 23 9.99 -7.56 7.22
C SER A 23 9.27 -8.84 7.66
N TYR A 24 8.22 -9.20 6.90
CA TYR A 24 7.45 -10.41 7.15
C TYR A 24 7.37 -11.22 5.88
N SER A 25 7.39 -12.55 6.02
CA SER A 25 7.20 -13.47 4.89
C SER A 25 5.93 -14.26 5.10
N TYR A 26 5.27 -14.61 4.02
CA TYR A 26 4.08 -15.45 4.04
C TYR A 26 4.02 -16.21 2.71
N PRO A 27 3.13 -17.23 2.58
CA PRO A 27 3.09 -18.03 1.34
C PRO A 27 2.93 -17.16 0.10
N ASN A 28 3.68 -17.46 -0.95
CA ASN A 28 3.67 -16.68 -2.19
C ASN A 28 3.13 -17.47 -3.39
N ASP A 29 2.39 -18.53 -3.12
CA ASP A 29 1.86 -19.40 -4.17
C ASP A 29 0.65 -18.78 -4.91
N GLN A 30 0.08 -17.73 -4.34
CA GLN A 30 -1.03 -17.01 -4.97
C GLN A 30 -1.17 -15.63 -4.34
N ALA A 31 -1.99 -14.79 -4.94
CA ALA A 31 -2.32 -13.47 -4.38
C ALA A 31 -3.42 -13.66 -3.35
N TYR A 32 -3.07 -13.67 -2.07
CA TYR A 32 -4.03 -13.77 -0.98
C TYR A 32 -4.66 -12.40 -0.71
N ASP A 33 -5.90 -12.40 -0.22
CA ASP A 33 -6.49 -11.13 0.19
C ASP A 33 -5.78 -10.61 1.46
N GLY A 34 -5.94 -9.31 1.70
CA GLY A 34 -5.18 -8.65 2.77
C GLY A 34 -5.51 -9.14 4.16
N VAL A 35 -6.76 -9.51 4.44
CA VAL A 35 -7.14 -10.02 5.75
C VAL A 35 -6.45 -11.36 6.00
N THR A 36 -6.38 -12.21 4.99
CA THR A 36 -5.67 -13.48 5.08
C THR A 36 -4.19 -13.26 5.33
N VAL A 37 -3.59 -12.29 4.62
CA VAL A 37 -2.18 -11.93 4.82
C VAL A 37 -1.94 -11.47 6.25
N ALA A 38 -2.80 -10.61 6.79
CA ALA A 38 -2.69 -10.16 8.18
C ALA A 38 -2.67 -11.35 9.14
N GLY A 39 -3.52 -12.35 8.89
CA GLY A 39 -3.54 -13.56 9.69
C GLY A 39 -2.24 -14.34 9.60
N PHE A 40 -1.67 -14.48 8.40
CA PHE A 40 -0.40 -15.19 8.23
C PHE A 40 0.74 -14.56 9.03
N ILE A 41 0.78 -13.24 9.10
CA ILE A 41 1.90 -12.54 9.75
C ILE A 41 1.58 -12.18 11.21
N GLY A 42 0.39 -12.51 11.68
CA GLY A 42 0.02 -12.31 13.09
C GLY A 42 -0.21 -10.86 13.47
N MET A 43 -0.65 -10.02 12.51
CA MET A 43 -0.91 -8.61 12.77
C MET A 43 -2.41 -8.32 12.69
N PRO A 44 -2.89 -7.33 13.46
CA PRO A 44 -4.31 -6.96 13.37
C PRO A 44 -4.61 -6.37 11.99
N ALA A 45 -5.76 -6.74 11.42
CA ALA A 45 -6.16 -6.28 10.10
C ALA A 45 -6.24 -4.74 10.03
N GLU A 46 -6.55 -4.08 11.15
CA GLU A 46 -6.63 -2.63 11.20
C GLU A 46 -5.29 -1.95 10.98
N GLN A 47 -4.18 -2.67 11.20
CA GLN A 47 -2.83 -2.13 11.07
C GLN A 47 -2.15 -2.57 9.78
N VAL A 48 -2.74 -3.51 9.04
CA VAL A 48 -2.21 -3.97 7.76
C VAL A 48 -2.98 -3.26 6.66
N PHE A 49 -2.24 -2.58 5.79
CA PHE A 49 -2.84 -1.74 4.75
C PHE A 49 -2.61 -2.32 3.36
N LYS A 50 -3.54 -2.07 2.48
CA LYS A 50 -3.43 -2.45 1.06
C LYS A 50 -3.35 -1.20 0.21
N THR A 51 -2.71 -1.31 -0.94
CA THR A 51 -2.48 -0.19 -1.84
C THR A 51 -3.37 -0.33 -3.06
N LEU A 52 -4.23 0.63 -3.28
CA LEU A 52 -5.17 0.65 -4.38
C LEU A 52 -4.81 1.78 -5.33
N VAL A 53 -4.84 1.50 -6.62
CA VAL A 53 -4.49 2.48 -7.65
C VAL A 53 -5.76 2.83 -8.41
N THR A 54 -5.99 4.13 -8.55
CA THR A 54 -7.18 4.65 -9.24
C THR A 54 -6.76 5.56 -10.37
N THR A 55 -7.70 5.81 -11.26
CA THR A 55 -7.54 6.81 -12.31
C THR A 55 -8.75 7.73 -12.26
N GLY A 56 -8.56 8.97 -12.61
CA GLY A 56 -9.63 9.95 -12.53
C GLY A 56 -9.36 11.15 -13.43
N THR A 57 -10.13 12.21 -13.20
CA THR A 57 -10.08 13.40 -14.07
C THR A 57 -8.71 14.08 -14.11
N LYS A 58 -7.90 13.88 -13.07
CA LYS A 58 -6.55 14.46 -13.01
C LYS A 58 -5.45 13.40 -13.08
N GLY A 59 -5.81 12.16 -13.46
CA GLY A 59 -4.82 11.11 -13.64
C GLY A 59 -4.83 10.08 -12.52
N VAL A 60 -3.70 9.39 -12.39
CA VAL A 60 -3.55 8.27 -11.45
C VAL A 60 -3.28 8.78 -10.04
N CYS A 61 -3.98 8.18 -9.08
CA CYS A 61 -3.75 8.41 -7.65
C CYS A 61 -3.68 7.08 -6.92
N VAL A 62 -3.01 7.08 -5.78
CA VAL A 62 -2.79 5.88 -4.97
C VAL A 62 -3.47 6.08 -3.62
N PHE A 63 -4.22 5.07 -3.18
CA PHE A 63 -4.91 5.10 -1.88
C PHE A 63 -4.50 3.89 -1.07
N VAL A 64 -4.12 4.13 0.18
CA VAL A 64 -3.62 3.09 1.08
C VAL A 64 -4.60 3.00 2.24
N ILE A 65 -5.25 1.83 2.38
CA ILE A 65 -6.33 1.65 3.37
C ILE A 65 -6.17 0.33 4.11
N PRO A 66 -6.78 0.23 5.31
CA PRO A 66 -6.75 -1.05 6.04
C PRO A 66 -7.35 -2.19 5.20
N VAL A 67 -6.74 -3.36 5.31
CA VAL A 67 -7.14 -4.50 4.44
C VAL A 67 -8.57 -4.97 4.66
N GLY A 68 -9.15 -4.72 5.82
CA GLY A 68 -10.53 -5.08 6.10
C GLY A 68 -11.56 -4.03 5.70
N ARG A 69 -11.13 -2.92 5.12
CA ARG A 69 -12.03 -1.83 4.74
C ARG A 69 -12.09 -1.69 3.22
N GLU A 70 -13.06 -0.96 2.74
CA GLU A 70 -13.21 -0.70 1.32
C GLU A 70 -13.02 0.79 1.03
N LEU A 71 -12.44 1.08 -0.12
CA LEU A 71 -12.24 2.45 -0.56
C LEU A 71 -13.60 3.06 -0.94
N ASP A 72 -13.88 4.25 -0.41
CA ASP A 72 -15.05 5.02 -0.81
C ASP A 72 -14.62 5.92 -1.96
N LEU A 73 -15.12 5.64 -3.16
CA LEU A 73 -14.68 6.37 -4.35
C LEU A 73 -15.04 7.86 -4.31
N LYS A 74 -16.12 8.21 -3.63
CA LYS A 74 -16.48 9.62 -3.48
C LYS A 74 -15.52 10.34 -2.55
N LYS A 75 -15.20 9.71 -1.42
CA LYS A 75 -14.22 10.27 -0.49
C LYS A 75 -12.85 10.37 -1.13
N ALA A 76 -12.48 9.35 -1.93
CA ALA A 76 -11.20 9.34 -2.64
C ALA A 76 -11.13 10.50 -3.65
N ALA A 77 -12.19 10.73 -4.39
CA ALA A 77 -12.24 11.85 -5.33
C ALA A 77 -12.09 13.17 -4.60
N LYS A 78 -12.81 13.32 -3.48
CA LYS A 78 -12.74 14.55 -2.70
C LYS A 78 -11.34 14.78 -2.15
N ALA A 79 -10.72 13.74 -1.58
CA ALA A 79 -9.39 13.85 -0.99
C ALA A 79 -8.34 14.23 -2.05
N SER A 80 -8.48 13.72 -3.26
CA SER A 80 -7.53 13.95 -4.34
C SER A 80 -7.87 15.17 -5.20
N GLY A 81 -8.95 15.89 -4.87
CA GLY A 81 -9.34 17.07 -5.63
C GLY A 81 -9.83 16.76 -7.03
N GLN A 82 -10.38 15.57 -7.24
CA GLN A 82 -10.87 15.14 -8.54
C GLN A 82 -12.39 15.07 -8.53
N LYS A 83 -12.98 15.25 -9.69
CA LYS A 83 -14.43 15.17 -9.84
C LYS A 83 -14.91 13.74 -9.59
N SER A 84 -14.17 12.77 -10.10
CA SER A 84 -14.48 11.36 -9.92
C SER A 84 -13.22 10.52 -10.07
N VAL A 85 -13.21 9.36 -9.44
CA VAL A 85 -12.13 8.38 -9.61
C VAL A 85 -12.75 7.00 -9.75
N GLU A 86 -12.04 6.11 -10.43
CA GLU A 86 -12.42 4.71 -10.56
C GLU A 86 -11.19 3.85 -10.41
N MET A 87 -11.40 2.59 -10.07
CA MET A 87 -10.26 1.67 -9.92
C MET A 87 -9.55 1.49 -11.25
N LEU A 88 -8.23 1.52 -11.21
CA LEU A 88 -7.43 1.21 -12.39
C LEU A 88 -7.67 -0.25 -12.76
N LYS A 89 -7.77 -0.53 -14.05
CA LYS A 89 -7.96 -1.92 -14.50
C LYS A 89 -6.74 -2.75 -14.14
N GLN A 90 -6.97 -3.98 -13.70
CA GLN A 90 -5.87 -4.84 -13.27
C GLN A 90 -4.79 -5.02 -14.35
N LYS A 91 -5.19 -5.08 -15.61
CA LYS A 91 -4.24 -5.22 -16.71
C LYS A 91 -3.30 -4.03 -16.85
N ASP A 92 -3.69 -2.88 -16.32
CA ASP A 92 -2.89 -1.66 -16.41
C ASP A 92 -2.01 -1.45 -15.18
N LEU A 93 -2.15 -2.27 -14.15
CA LEU A 93 -1.43 -2.08 -12.88
C LEU A 93 0.08 -2.19 -13.07
N LEU A 94 0.54 -3.28 -13.69
CA LEU A 94 1.97 -3.50 -13.87
C LEU A 94 2.62 -2.42 -14.74
N PRO A 95 2.07 -2.09 -15.92
CA PRO A 95 2.70 -1.04 -16.72
C PRO A 95 2.66 0.33 -16.06
N THR A 96 1.68 0.60 -15.19
CA THR A 96 1.55 1.89 -14.54
C THR A 96 2.46 2.01 -13.32
N THR A 97 2.52 0.97 -12.48
CA THR A 97 3.21 1.05 -11.18
C THR A 97 4.50 0.26 -11.11
N GLY A 98 4.64 -0.80 -11.90
CA GLY A 98 5.74 -1.74 -11.79
C GLY A 98 5.43 -2.90 -10.86
N TYR A 99 4.23 -2.94 -10.28
CA TYR A 99 3.82 -4.00 -9.36
C TYR A 99 2.64 -4.78 -9.90
N VAL A 100 2.48 -6.01 -9.42
CA VAL A 100 1.37 -6.88 -9.80
C VAL A 100 0.30 -6.86 -8.70
N HIS A 101 -0.90 -7.32 -9.05
CA HIS A 101 -1.98 -7.47 -8.07
C HIS A 101 -1.52 -8.42 -6.95
N GLY A 102 -1.73 -8.01 -5.72
CA GLY A 102 -1.30 -8.77 -4.55
C GLY A 102 0.10 -8.42 -4.09
N GLY A 103 0.86 -7.67 -4.88
CA GLY A 103 2.22 -7.25 -4.53
C GLY A 103 2.46 -5.76 -4.75
N CYS A 104 1.41 -4.96 -4.74
CA CYS A 104 1.53 -3.53 -4.98
C CYS A 104 1.87 -2.78 -3.70
N SER A 105 2.95 -1.99 -3.73
CA SER A 105 3.39 -1.19 -2.60
C SER A 105 3.26 0.30 -2.93
N PRO A 106 3.02 1.16 -1.93
CA PRO A 106 3.02 2.60 -2.18
C PRO A 106 4.43 3.16 -2.37
N ILE A 107 5.45 2.37 -2.03
CA ILE A 107 6.85 2.78 -2.14
C ILE A 107 7.47 2.13 -3.37
N GLY A 108 8.27 2.90 -4.11
CA GLY A 108 9.04 2.35 -5.21
C GLY A 108 8.30 2.18 -6.52
N MET A 109 7.17 2.83 -6.69
CA MET A 109 6.46 2.82 -7.98
C MET A 109 7.29 3.49 -9.06
N LYS A 110 6.96 3.19 -10.32
CA LYS A 110 7.66 3.77 -11.48
C LYS A 110 7.72 5.29 -11.44
N LYS A 111 6.69 5.92 -10.88
CA LYS A 111 6.71 7.36 -10.64
C LYS A 111 5.98 7.65 -9.33
N LEU A 112 6.24 8.82 -8.79
CA LEU A 112 5.61 9.24 -7.55
C LEU A 112 4.23 9.81 -7.84
N PHE A 113 3.21 8.97 -7.74
CA PHE A 113 1.83 9.41 -7.90
C PHE A 113 1.33 10.06 -6.62
N PRO A 114 0.36 10.98 -6.72
CA PRO A 114 -0.30 11.49 -5.52
C PRO A 114 -0.84 10.33 -4.70
N THR A 115 -0.50 10.31 -3.41
CA THR A 115 -0.81 9.19 -2.52
C THR A 115 -1.56 9.69 -1.29
N TYR A 116 -2.58 8.94 -0.89
CA TYR A 116 -3.42 9.25 0.27
C TYR A 116 -3.53 8.01 1.14
N ILE A 117 -3.35 8.19 2.44
CA ILE A 117 -3.46 7.10 3.41
C ILE A 117 -4.69 7.36 4.27
N ASP A 118 -5.52 6.34 4.47
CA ASP A 118 -6.67 6.49 5.34
C ASP A 118 -6.23 6.96 6.72
N ASP A 119 -6.90 7.95 7.24
CA ASP A 119 -6.47 8.60 8.48
C ASP A 119 -6.57 7.71 9.72
N SER A 120 -7.18 6.53 9.61
CA SER A 120 -7.13 5.53 10.69
C SER A 120 -5.71 5.10 11.01
N CYS A 121 -4.75 5.33 10.11
CA CYS A 121 -3.35 5.01 10.38
C CYS A 121 -2.81 5.81 11.57
N ALA A 122 -3.41 6.93 11.91
CA ALA A 122 -2.97 7.75 13.02
C ALA A 122 -3.20 7.07 14.38
N ASP A 123 -3.97 5.98 14.41
CA ASP A 123 -4.17 5.20 15.63
C ASP A 123 -2.94 4.34 15.97
N PHE A 124 -1.97 4.27 15.08
CA PHE A 124 -0.79 3.42 15.23
C PHE A 124 0.48 4.24 15.04
N ASP A 125 1.59 3.77 15.62
CA ASP A 125 2.91 4.35 15.37
C ASP A 125 3.48 3.86 14.04
N SER A 126 3.09 2.66 13.62
CA SER A 126 3.58 2.04 12.39
C SER A 126 2.45 1.30 11.69
N ILE A 127 2.63 1.10 10.40
CA ILE A 127 1.69 0.28 9.60
C ILE A 127 2.47 -0.75 8.80
N VAL A 128 1.75 -1.79 8.37
CA VAL A 128 2.32 -2.90 7.60
C VAL A 128 1.68 -2.86 6.21
N PHE A 129 2.48 -3.08 5.18
CA PHE A 129 1.95 -3.13 3.82
C PHE A 129 2.89 -3.93 2.92
N SER A 130 2.50 -4.11 1.66
CA SER A 130 3.28 -4.92 0.73
C SER A 130 4.69 -4.38 0.55
N ALA A 131 5.65 -5.30 0.54
CA ALA A 131 7.04 -4.96 0.26
C ALA A 131 7.35 -4.96 -1.24
N GLY A 132 6.33 -5.04 -2.09
CA GLY A 132 6.52 -4.95 -3.53
C GLY A 132 6.47 -6.28 -4.26
N ARG A 133 6.11 -7.35 -3.56
CA ARG A 133 5.87 -8.63 -4.22
C ARG A 133 5.03 -9.52 -3.31
N ILE A 134 4.32 -10.46 -3.91
CA ILE A 134 3.51 -11.43 -3.15
C ILE A 134 4.43 -12.20 -2.21
N GLY A 135 4.04 -12.35 -0.96
CA GLY A 135 4.79 -13.12 0.02
C GLY A 135 5.64 -12.28 0.97
N ARG A 136 5.71 -10.97 0.78
CA ARG A 136 6.53 -10.10 1.64
C ARG A 136 5.76 -8.86 2.03
N GLN A 137 5.86 -8.52 3.32
CA GLN A 137 5.30 -7.28 3.87
C GLN A 137 6.40 -6.55 4.64
N VAL A 138 6.27 -5.25 4.77
CA VAL A 138 7.16 -4.44 5.61
C VAL A 138 6.34 -3.63 6.59
N GLN A 139 6.94 -3.34 7.73
CA GLN A 139 6.34 -2.51 8.77
C GLN A 139 7.30 -1.36 9.06
N LEU A 140 6.81 -0.15 8.97
CA LEU A 140 7.62 1.03 9.29
C LEU A 140 6.74 2.14 9.84
N SER A 141 7.37 3.17 10.40
CA SER A 141 6.64 4.26 11.05
C SER A 141 5.81 5.04 10.03
N ILE A 142 4.69 5.58 10.51
CA ILE A 142 3.84 6.43 9.68
C ILE A 142 4.64 7.61 9.13
N ASP A 143 5.48 8.22 9.97
CA ASP A 143 6.27 9.38 9.54
C ASP A 143 7.15 9.02 8.36
N ASP A 144 7.78 7.85 8.39
CA ASP A 144 8.65 7.41 7.29
C ASP A 144 7.84 7.11 6.03
N VAL A 145 6.66 6.51 6.17
CA VAL A 145 5.81 6.25 5.02
C VAL A 145 5.42 7.57 4.34
N VAL A 146 4.99 8.54 5.14
CA VAL A 146 4.60 9.87 4.62
C VAL A 146 5.78 10.55 3.95
N LYS A 147 6.96 10.45 4.57
CA LYS A 147 8.19 11.06 4.01
C LYS A 147 8.53 10.48 2.65
N LEU A 148 8.45 9.15 2.51
CA LEU A 148 8.83 8.47 1.27
C LEU A 148 7.80 8.64 0.16
N THR A 149 6.51 8.68 0.50
CA THR A 149 5.44 8.73 -0.48
C THR A 149 4.87 10.13 -0.67
N LYS A 150 5.20 11.05 0.23
CA LYS A 150 4.62 12.40 0.30
C LYS A 150 3.10 12.33 0.47
N ALA A 151 2.63 11.26 1.12
CA ALA A 151 1.21 11.01 1.28
C ALA A 151 0.54 12.03 2.18
N GLN A 152 -0.74 12.24 1.92
CA GLN A 152 -1.61 13.00 2.80
C GLN A 152 -2.58 12.04 3.48
N LEU A 153 -2.92 12.32 4.73
CA LEU A 153 -3.90 11.53 5.46
C LEU A 153 -5.28 12.11 5.22
N ALA A 154 -6.26 11.24 4.97
CA ALA A 154 -7.63 11.66 4.70
C ALA A 154 -8.60 10.52 4.98
N PRO A 155 -9.86 10.82 5.33
CA PRO A 155 -10.86 9.77 5.48
C PRO A 155 -11.30 9.31 4.08
N ILE A 156 -10.93 8.10 3.71
CA ILE A 156 -11.16 7.60 2.36
C ILE A 156 -11.82 6.22 2.32
N THR A 157 -12.17 5.66 3.48
CA THR A 157 -12.86 4.36 3.49
C THR A 157 -14.36 4.53 3.70
N LYS A 158 -15.10 3.51 3.24
CA LYS A 158 -16.55 3.49 3.45
C LYS A 158 -16.87 3.43 4.93
N ASP A 159 -17.97 4.05 5.31
CA ASP A 159 -18.46 3.96 6.68
C ASP A 159 -18.87 2.51 6.97
N GLU A 160 -18.72 2.11 8.19
CA GLU A 160 -19.11 0.76 8.62
C GLU A 160 -20.59 0.66 8.86
#